data_10550135d23b90fed139552ceeba747b
#
_entry.id   10550135d23b90fed139552ceeba747b
#
_cell.length_a   1.000
_cell.length_b   1.000
_cell.length_c   1.000
_cell.angle_alpha   90.00
_cell.angle_beta   90.00
_cell.angle_gamma   90.00
#
_symmetry.space_group_name_H-M   'P 1'
#
loop_
_entity.id
_entity.type
_entity.pdbx_description
1 polymer ?
#
loop_
_entity_poly.entity_id
_entity_poly.type
_entity_poly.pdbx_seq_one_letter_code
_entity_poly.pdbx_strand_id
1 'polypeptide(L)'
;ISYLAKRFAAKEAVGKALGVGLAYPMSLHSLEVLNDAKGAPHPVFHKALADWVSSRQLRVNVSLSDEQDAAIALAIVESNAGCAA
;
A
#
# COMPACT_ATOMS: atom_id res chain seq x y z
N ILE A 1 -17.92 1.29 -8.06
CA ILE A 1 -17.13 1.45 -6.83
C ILE A 1 -16.49 2.81 -6.82
N SER A 2 -16.63 3.52 -5.73
CA SER A 2 -16.10 4.87 -5.63
C SER A 2 -14.55 4.87 -5.50
N TYR A 3 -13.96 5.98 -5.90
CA TYR A 3 -12.53 6.20 -5.74
C TYR A 3 -12.12 6.11 -4.27
N LEU A 4 -12.94 6.63 -3.37
CA LEU A 4 -12.66 6.59 -1.93
C LEU A 4 -12.66 5.16 -1.39
N ALA A 5 -13.59 4.33 -1.86
CA ALA A 5 -13.64 2.93 -1.43
C ALA A 5 -12.38 2.18 -1.87
N LYS A 6 -11.89 2.42 -3.09
CA LYS A 6 -10.66 1.82 -3.58
C LYS A 6 -9.46 2.26 -2.75
N ARG A 7 -9.38 3.54 -2.44
CA ARG A 7 -8.28 4.08 -1.63
C ARG A 7 -8.27 3.47 -0.24
N PHE A 8 -9.46 3.35 0.36
CA PHE A 8 -9.56 2.78 1.70
C PHE A 8 -9.17 1.32 1.72
N ALA A 9 -9.63 0.55 0.73
CA ALA A 9 -9.26 -0.86 0.61
C ALA A 9 -7.74 -1.03 0.46
N ALA A 10 -7.10 -0.18 -0.34
CA ALA A 10 -5.65 -0.21 -0.51
C ALA A 10 -4.92 0.09 0.80
N LYS A 11 -5.38 1.10 1.55
CA LYS A 11 -4.78 1.43 2.85
C LYS A 11 -4.89 0.29 3.83
N GLU A 12 -6.05 -0.36 3.89
CA GLU A 12 -6.24 -1.50 4.77
C GLU A 12 -5.32 -2.66 4.39
N ALA A 13 -5.24 -2.98 3.12
CA ALA A 13 -4.41 -4.08 2.64
C ALA A 13 -2.92 -3.82 2.92
N VAL A 14 -2.45 -2.62 2.60
CA VAL A 14 -1.05 -2.24 2.85
C VAL A 14 -0.76 -2.20 4.34
N GLY A 15 -1.66 -1.62 5.14
CA GLY A 15 -1.48 -1.55 6.59
C GLY A 15 -1.36 -2.92 7.22
N LYS A 16 -2.20 -3.86 6.79
CA LYS A 16 -2.12 -5.24 7.28
C LYS A 16 -0.83 -5.93 6.85
N ALA A 17 -0.45 -5.76 5.60
CA ALA A 17 0.77 -6.39 5.07
C ALA A 17 2.02 -5.84 5.76
N LEU A 18 2.03 -4.55 6.11
CA LEU A 18 3.14 -3.94 6.84
C LEU A 18 3.08 -4.24 8.35
N GLY A 19 1.96 -4.71 8.85
CA GLY A 19 1.79 -5.00 10.26
C GLY A 19 1.47 -3.77 11.11
N VAL A 20 1.15 -2.64 10.52
CA VAL A 20 0.83 -1.40 11.26
C VAL A 20 -0.66 -1.11 11.32
N GLY A 21 -1.46 -1.81 10.52
CA GLY A 21 -2.88 -1.54 10.43
C GLY A 21 -3.16 -0.14 9.92
N LEU A 22 -4.07 0.57 10.57
CA LEU A 22 -4.39 1.95 10.25
C LEU A 22 -3.80 2.92 11.27
N ALA A 23 -2.97 2.41 12.18
CA ALA A 23 -2.31 3.21 13.21
C ALA A 23 -0.99 3.77 12.67
N TYR A 24 -0.43 4.75 13.41
CA TYR A 24 0.88 5.32 13.07
C TYR A 24 1.89 4.20 12.79
N PRO A 25 2.75 4.31 11.77
CA PRO A 25 2.99 5.48 10.92
C PRO A 25 2.01 5.67 9.76
N MET A 26 0.99 4.82 9.63
CA MET A 26 -0.06 4.99 8.63
C MET A 26 -0.97 6.16 9.01
N SER A 27 -1.31 6.99 8.05
CA SER A 27 -2.27 8.07 8.23
C SER A 27 -3.04 8.27 6.93
N LEU A 28 -4.05 9.14 6.98
CA LEU A 28 -4.93 9.37 5.82
C LEU A 28 -4.15 9.78 4.57
N HIS A 29 -3.10 10.57 4.73
CA HIS A 29 -2.34 11.11 3.60
C HIS A 29 -0.96 10.45 3.43
N SER A 30 -0.67 9.37 4.14
CA SER A 30 0.64 8.74 4.08
C SER A 30 0.78 7.74 2.94
N LEU A 31 -0.31 7.35 2.30
CA LEU A 31 -0.30 6.40 1.19
C LEU A 31 -1.18 6.89 0.07
N GLU A 32 -0.61 6.98 -1.12
CA GLU A 32 -1.34 7.15 -2.36
C GLU A 32 -1.14 5.93 -3.23
N VAL A 33 -2.13 5.63 -4.07
CA VAL A 33 -1.97 4.62 -5.11
C VAL A 33 -2.15 5.33 -6.45
N LEU A 34 -1.07 5.38 -7.22
CA LEU A 34 -1.05 6.03 -8.53
C LEU A 34 -0.95 4.98 -9.60
N ASN A 35 -1.62 5.23 -10.73
CA ASN A 35 -1.56 4.32 -11.87
C ASN A 35 -0.46 4.75 -12.82
N ASP A 36 0.29 3.77 -13.33
CA ASP A 36 1.27 4.05 -14.38
C ASP A 36 0.58 4.17 -15.74
N ALA A 37 1.36 4.36 -16.81
CA ALA A 37 0.84 4.54 -18.15
C ALA A 37 0.04 3.34 -18.65
N LYS A 38 0.26 2.17 -18.08
CA LYS A 38 -0.45 0.93 -18.43
C LYS A 38 -1.62 0.65 -17.51
N GLY A 39 -1.88 1.54 -16.54
CA GLY A 39 -2.96 1.37 -15.58
C GLY A 39 -2.61 0.54 -14.35
N ALA A 40 -1.37 0.09 -14.21
CA ALA A 40 -0.96 -0.69 -13.05
C ALA A 40 -0.85 0.20 -11.82
N PRO A 41 -1.38 -0.23 -10.66
CA PRO A 41 -1.31 0.57 -9.43
C PRO A 41 0.07 0.51 -8.79
N HIS A 42 0.54 1.66 -8.32
CA HIS A 42 1.81 1.77 -7.59
C HIS A 42 1.58 2.53 -6.30
N PRO A 43 2.03 1.98 -5.16
CA PRO A 43 1.93 2.71 -3.91
C PRO A 43 3.02 3.78 -3.84
N VAL A 44 2.64 4.94 -3.34
CA VAL A 44 3.55 6.04 -3.06
C VAL A 44 3.40 6.41 -1.60
N PHE A 45 4.48 6.38 -0.87
CA PHE A 45 4.47 6.61 0.57
C PHE A 45 4.93 8.03 0.88
N HIS A 46 4.31 8.62 1.89
CA HIS A 46 4.60 9.98 2.33
C HIS A 46 4.79 10.03 3.84
N LYS A 47 5.42 11.10 4.31
CA LYS A 47 5.54 11.42 5.73
C LYS A 47 6.22 10.29 6.50
N ALA A 48 5.75 10.01 7.71
CA ALA A 48 6.35 9.00 8.58
C ALA A 48 6.32 7.61 7.96
N LEU A 49 5.31 7.29 7.16
CA LEU A 49 5.23 5.98 6.52
C LEU A 49 6.34 5.80 5.48
N ALA A 50 6.68 6.86 4.74
CA ALA A 50 7.78 6.80 3.78
C ALA A 50 9.10 6.44 4.48
N ASP A 51 9.39 7.09 5.59
CA ASP A 51 10.59 6.82 6.37
C ASP A 51 10.57 5.43 6.96
N TRP A 52 9.42 5.00 7.44
CA TRP A 52 9.24 3.69 8.04
C TRP A 52 9.51 2.56 7.04
N VAL A 53 8.96 2.70 5.82
CA VAL A 53 9.15 1.72 4.74
C VAL A 53 10.59 1.73 4.25
N SER A 54 11.15 2.93 4.05
CA SER A 54 12.52 3.09 3.55
C SER A 54 13.57 2.55 4.52
N SER A 55 13.42 2.85 5.81
CA SER A 55 14.38 2.42 6.83
C SER A 55 14.41 0.91 6.99
N ARG A 56 13.34 0.23 6.66
CA ARG A 56 13.22 -1.23 6.72
C ARG A 56 13.50 -1.91 5.39
N GLN A 57 13.84 -1.13 4.37
CA GLN A 57 14.14 -1.64 3.03
C GLN A 57 13.03 -2.53 2.49
N LEU A 58 11.79 -2.08 2.63
CA LEU A 58 10.64 -2.83 2.18
C LEU A 58 10.24 -2.44 0.77
N ARG A 59 9.78 -3.42 0.02
CA ARG A 59 9.13 -3.23 -1.27
C ARG A 59 7.68 -3.64 -1.14
N VAL A 60 6.78 -2.81 -1.61
CA VAL A 60 5.35 -3.04 -1.50
C VAL A 60 4.74 -3.05 -2.89
N ASN A 61 4.03 -4.11 -3.21
CA ASN A 61 3.27 -4.21 -4.44
C ASN A 61 1.79 -4.25 -4.10
N VAL A 62 0.97 -3.55 -4.87
CA VAL A 62 -0.46 -3.45 -4.65
C VAL A 62 -1.19 -3.86 -5.92
N SER A 63 -2.25 -4.63 -5.74
CA SER A 63 -3.17 -4.99 -6.81
C SER A 63 -4.57 -4.58 -6.39
N LEU A 64 -5.32 -3.96 -7.30
CA LEU A 64 -6.69 -3.51 -7.06
C LEU A 64 -7.61 -4.16 -8.06
N SER A 65 -8.78 -4.56 -7.58
CA SER A 65 -9.80 -5.19 -8.41
C SER A 65 -11.16 -4.61 -8.03
N ASP A 66 -11.95 -4.25 -9.05
CA ASP A 66 -13.31 -3.78 -8.86
C ASP A 66 -14.26 -4.96 -9.05
N GLU A 67 -15.00 -5.28 -8.01
CA GLU A 67 -16.11 -6.18 -8.09
C GLU A 67 -17.41 -5.37 -8.09
N GLN A 68 -18.54 -6.00 -8.36
CA GLN A 68 -19.79 -5.29 -8.59
C GLN A 68 -20.15 -4.34 -7.45
N ASP A 69 -19.98 -4.75 -6.21
CA ASP A 69 -20.36 -3.96 -5.05
C ASP A 69 -19.21 -3.77 -4.06
N ALA A 70 -17.97 -4.05 -4.49
CA ALA A 70 -16.83 -4.00 -3.58
C ALA A 70 -15.56 -3.67 -4.33
N ALA A 71 -14.59 -3.13 -3.60
CA ALA A 71 -13.22 -3.00 -4.06
C ALA A 71 -12.38 -4.02 -3.31
N ILE A 72 -11.54 -4.74 -4.02
CA ILE A 72 -10.64 -5.73 -3.44
C ILE A 72 -9.21 -5.26 -3.67
N ALA A 73 -8.43 -5.22 -2.60
CA ALA A 73 -7.02 -4.85 -2.67
C ALA A 73 -6.16 -5.96 -2.10
N LEU A 74 -5.07 -6.25 -2.77
CA LEU A 74 -4.06 -7.19 -2.30
C LEU A 74 -2.74 -6.45 -2.21
N ALA A 75 -2.06 -6.57 -1.08
CA ALA A 75 -0.74 -5.98 -0.90
C ALA A 75 0.25 -7.08 -0.56
N ILE A 76 1.41 -7.03 -1.20
CA ILE A 76 2.51 -7.97 -0.95
C ILE A 76 3.71 -7.15 -0.53
N VAL A 77 4.28 -7.47 0.62
CA VAL A 77 5.44 -6.78 1.17
C VAL A 77 6.63 -7.73 1.16
N GLU A 78 7.72 -7.26 0.58
CA GLU A 78 8.97 -8.01 0.55
C GLU A 78 10.05 -7.17 1.22
N SER A 79 10.98 -7.83 1.89
CA SER A 79 12.13 -7.16 2.49
C SER A 79 13.37 -7.42 1.66
N ASN A 80 14.10 -6.35 1.36
CA ASN A 80 15.42 -6.48 0.73
C ASN A 80 16.51 -6.64 1.78
N ALA A 81 16.20 -6.36 3.05
CA ALA A 81 17.14 -6.57 4.13
C ALA A 81 17.30 -8.07 4.38
N GLY A 82 18.50 -8.55 4.50
CA GLY A 82 18.77 -9.95 4.79
C GLY A 82 18.67 -10.89 3.60
N CYS A 83 18.42 -10.39 2.40
CA CYS A 83 18.41 -11.24 1.19
C CYS A 83 19.79 -11.81 0.90
N ALA A 84 20.81 -11.30 1.52
CA ALA A 84 22.18 -11.78 1.34
C ALA A 84 22.50 -13.00 2.19
N ALA A 85 21.57 -13.43 2.97
CA ALA A 85 21.80 -14.58 3.86
C ALA A 85 22.00 -15.88 3.07
#